data_d779ae2bf1c39da373104118ec8a691a
#
_entry.id   d779ae2bf1c39da373104118ec8a691a
#
_cell.length_a   1.000
_cell.length_b   1.000
_cell.length_c   1.000
_cell.angle_alpha   90.00
_cell.angle_beta   90.00
_cell.angle_gamma   90.00
#
_symmetry.space_group_name_H-M   'P 1'
#
loop_
_entity.id
_entity.type
_entity.pdbx_description
1 polymer ?
#
loop_
_entity_poly.entity_id
_entity_poly.type
_entity_poly.pdbx_seq_one_letter_code
_entity_poly.pdbx_strand_id
1 'polypeptide(L)'
;MIKKKFFSFQYLSSERLHQINFSVLNIFASFTCVLIVFISINYYLSIEFSNQYYQDKLQETDEKYANVSEELIIKIAELEKELLLIEERDKELRTYAAIPPLSEDVKTQGTGGSVEEVSTEDKDATSILFQLKDKIDSLSYTVNLEKDSYNTIFNKIKSNEKMYSHVPSISPVNAYLGSGYGYRTDPIDGKRRMHRGLDFAVNLNTNVVATGDGVVTKAQYDSGWGRYVKVDHGYGYETIYAHLYKIKVKKGQKIKRGDLIGKSGNSGRAAGFHLHYEVHKNKKVEDPAKYFFTGYIK
;
A
#
# COMPACT_ATOMS: atom_id res chain seq x y z
N MET A 1 14.40 -80.75 53.50
CA MET A 1 15.74 -80.33 53.11
C MET A 1 15.81 -80.24 51.56
N ILE A 2 15.82 -79.06 51.03
CA ILE A 2 15.92 -78.85 49.53
C ILE A 2 17.40 -79.09 49.17
N LYS A 3 17.69 -80.19 48.45
CA LYS A 3 19.04 -80.44 47.94
C LYS A 3 19.42 -79.29 46.93
N LYS A 4 20.36 -78.43 47.36
CA LYS A 4 20.96 -77.38 46.47
C LYS A 4 21.67 -78.12 45.32
N LYS A 5 21.17 -77.95 44.10
CA LYS A 5 21.85 -78.38 42.90
C LYS A 5 22.96 -77.39 42.56
N PHE A 6 24.18 -77.90 42.34
CA PHE A 6 25.33 -77.13 41.98
C PHE A 6 25.83 -77.57 40.61
N PHE A 7 26.24 -76.61 39.72
CA PHE A 7 27.07 -76.87 38.54
C PHE A 7 28.51 -76.58 38.93
N SER A 8 29.44 -77.53 38.68
CA SER A 8 30.85 -77.30 38.91
C SER A 8 31.62 -77.19 37.63
N PHE A 9 32.38 -76.14 37.47
CA PHE A 9 33.27 -75.93 36.35
C PHE A 9 34.70 -76.04 36.84
N GLN A 10 35.50 -76.90 36.16
CA GLN A 10 36.92 -77.09 36.46
C GLN A 10 37.77 -76.53 35.34
N TYR A 11 38.71 -75.70 35.65
CA TYR A 11 39.66 -75.17 34.69
C TYR A 11 41.12 -75.28 35.24
N LEU A 12 42.06 -75.56 34.34
CA LEU A 12 43.48 -75.65 34.66
C LEU A 12 44.15 -74.31 34.40
N SER A 13 44.80 -73.72 35.44
CA SER A 13 45.63 -72.55 35.28
C SER A 13 47.02 -72.87 35.83
N SER A 14 48.02 -72.81 34.99
CA SER A 14 49.44 -72.92 35.30
C SER A 14 49.79 -73.88 36.50
N GLU A 15 49.48 -75.16 36.40
CA GLU A 15 49.71 -76.24 37.38
C GLU A 15 48.72 -76.45 38.53
N ARG A 16 47.62 -75.66 38.59
CA ARG A 16 46.58 -75.90 39.60
C ARG A 16 45.20 -76.05 39.01
N LEU A 17 44.48 -77.05 39.42
CA LEU A 17 43.07 -77.31 39.12
C LEU A 17 42.22 -76.39 40.00
N HIS A 18 41.49 -75.49 39.40
CA HIS A 18 40.51 -74.64 40.10
C HIS A 18 39.11 -75.17 39.79
N GLN A 19 38.32 -75.30 40.85
CA GLN A 19 36.93 -75.72 40.81
C GLN A 19 36.05 -74.58 41.30
N ILE A 20 35.20 -74.11 40.49
CA ILE A 20 34.21 -73.09 40.84
C ILE A 20 32.82 -73.76 40.89
N ASN A 21 32.13 -73.69 41.99
CA ASN A 21 30.82 -74.28 42.15
C ASN A 21 29.75 -73.21 42.10
N PHE A 22 28.87 -73.25 41.11
CA PHE A 22 27.78 -72.31 40.99
C PHE A 22 26.47 -72.95 41.48
N SER A 23 25.79 -72.29 42.38
CA SER A 23 24.43 -72.66 42.72
C SER A 23 23.50 -72.31 41.56
N VAL A 24 22.63 -73.27 41.22
CA VAL A 24 21.59 -73.07 40.18
C VAL A 24 20.78 -71.79 40.49
N LEU A 25 20.53 -71.54 41.78
CA LEU A 25 19.83 -70.30 42.19
C LEU A 25 20.61 -69.02 41.85
N ASN A 26 21.96 -69.01 42.02
CA ASN A 26 22.80 -67.89 41.73
C ASN A 26 22.89 -67.62 40.19
N ILE A 27 22.88 -68.71 39.42
CA ILE A 27 22.86 -68.60 37.92
C ILE A 27 21.53 -67.95 37.48
N PHE A 28 20.38 -68.42 38.03
CA PHE A 28 19.09 -67.80 37.74
C PHE A 28 19.02 -66.36 38.20
N ALA A 29 19.49 -66.04 39.42
CA ALA A 29 19.53 -64.65 39.93
C ALA A 29 20.39 -63.76 39.04
N SER A 30 21.54 -64.21 38.60
CA SER A 30 22.41 -63.44 37.68
C SER A 30 21.73 -63.21 36.31
N PHE A 31 21.08 -64.26 35.77
CA PHE A 31 20.35 -64.16 34.51
C PHE A 31 19.15 -63.17 34.62
N THR A 32 18.38 -63.21 35.70
CA THR A 32 17.29 -62.24 35.94
C THR A 32 17.82 -60.82 36.13
N CYS A 33 18.95 -60.60 36.82
CA CYS A 33 19.59 -59.31 36.92
C CYS A 33 20.01 -58.77 35.54
N VAL A 34 20.65 -59.59 34.70
CA VAL A 34 21.03 -59.20 33.32
C VAL A 34 19.80 -58.86 32.47
N LEU A 35 18.72 -59.64 32.59
CA LEU A 35 17.47 -59.38 31.89
C LEU A 35 16.83 -58.08 32.34
N ILE A 36 16.80 -57.78 33.64
CA ILE A 36 16.26 -56.51 34.16
C ILE A 36 17.10 -55.32 33.66
N VAL A 37 18.43 -55.42 33.68
CA VAL A 37 19.29 -54.38 33.15
C VAL A 37 19.06 -54.19 31.65
N PHE A 38 18.93 -55.26 30.89
CA PHE A 38 18.65 -55.20 29.47
C PHE A 38 17.28 -54.51 29.19
N ILE A 39 16.23 -54.86 29.91
CA ILE A 39 14.92 -54.22 29.80
C ILE A 39 14.99 -52.76 30.18
N SER A 40 15.71 -52.42 31.25
CA SER A 40 15.86 -51.03 31.71
C SER A 40 16.60 -50.16 30.65
N ILE A 41 17.65 -50.71 30.05
CA ILE A 41 18.39 -50.02 28.97
C ILE A 41 17.49 -49.79 27.76
N ASN A 42 16.76 -50.81 27.30
CA ASN A 42 15.86 -50.67 26.14
C ASN A 42 14.72 -49.67 26.44
N TYR A 43 14.18 -49.69 27.65
CA TYR A 43 13.17 -48.70 28.09
C TYR A 43 13.73 -47.28 28.08
N TYR A 44 14.92 -47.07 28.63
CA TYR A 44 15.62 -45.77 28.59
C TYR A 44 15.86 -45.28 27.17
N LEU A 45 16.41 -46.14 26.31
CA LEU A 45 16.64 -45.81 24.91
C LEU A 45 15.36 -45.50 24.16
N SER A 46 14.27 -46.20 24.46
CA SER A 46 12.95 -45.91 23.86
C SER A 46 12.41 -44.56 24.28
N ILE A 47 12.57 -44.17 25.54
CA ILE A 47 12.17 -42.82 26.03
C ILE A 47 13.02 -41.76 25.33
N GLU A 48 14.33 -41.93 25.29
CA GLU A 48 15.25 -40.96 24.69
C GLU A 48 14.95 -40.77 23.18
N PHE A 49 14.76 -41.87 22.45
CA PHE A 49 14.36 -41.83 21.04
C PHE A 49 13.00 -41.14 20.85
N SER A 50 12.03 -41.44 21.71
CA SER A 50 10.72 -40.79 21.67
C SER A 50 10.83 -39.28 21.91
N ASN A 51 11.59 -38.88 22.94
CA ASN A 51 11.80 -37.47 23.28
C ASN A 51 12.48 -36.72 22.09
N GLN A 52 13.52 -37.30 21.51
CA GLN A 52 14.20 -36.72 20.37
C GLN A 52 13.25 -36.56 19.15
N TYR A 53 12.46 -37.59 18.86
CA TYR A 53 11.46 -37.52 17.78
C TYR A 53 10.42 -36.40 18.01
N TYR A 54 9.95 -36.23 19.26
CA TYR A 54 8.99 -35.16 19.59
C TYR A 54 9.65 -33.78 19.51
N GLN A 55 10.90 -33.62 19.92
CA GLN A 55 11.63 -32.35 19.81
C GLN A 55 11.87 -31.98 18.34
N ASP A 56 12.30 -32.93 17.50
CA ASP A 56 12.50 -32.69 16.07
C ASP A 56 11.17 -32.28 15.37
N LYS A 57 10.06 -32.94 15.76
CA LYS A 57 8.71 -32.60 15.26
C LYS A 57 8.26 -31.21 15.71
N LEU A 58 8.53 -30.84 16.94
CA LEU A 58 8.21 -29.52 17.49
C LEU A 58 8.98 -28.43 16.74
N GLN A 59 10.29 -28.63 16.59
CA GLN A 59 11.15 -27.70 15.85
C GLN A 59 10.71 -27.55 14.38
N GLU A 60 10.39 -28.63 13.66
CA GLU A 60 9.86 -28.59 12.29
C GLU A 60 8.56 -27.77 12.22
N THR A 61 7.73 -27.91 13.24
CA THR A 61 6.45 -27.19 13.31
C THR A 61 6.67 -25.71 13.59
N ASP A 62 7.55 -25.37 14.52
CA ASP A 62 7.89 -23.98 14.86
C ASP A 62 8.54 -23.25 13.66
N GLU A 63 9.44 -23.92 12.93
CA GLU A 63 10.02 -23.36 11.70
C GLU A 63 8.96 -23.09 10.63
N LYS A 64 7.97 -23.99 10.47
CA LYS A 64 6.84 -23.77 9.54
C LYS A 64 5.98 -22.60 9.97
N TYR A 65 5.67 -22.46 11.27
CA TYR A 65 4.90 -21.32 11.77
C TYR A 65 5.65 -20.00 11.59
N ALA A 66 6.96 -19.98 11.85
CA ALA A 66 7.78 -18.79 11.64
C ALA A 66 7.76 -18.35 10.18
N ASN A 67 7.99 -19.26 9.24
CA ASN A 67 7.99 -18.97 7.81
C ASN A 67 6.63 -18.45 7.31
N VAL A 68 5.51 -19.07 7.73
CA VAL A 68 4.16 -18.63 7.35
C VAL A 68 3.84 -17.27 7.96
N SER A 69 4.26 -17.03 9.20
CA SER A 69 4.05 -15.74 9.86
C SER A 69 4.80 -14.61 9.16
N GLU A 70 6.05 -14.86 8.75
CA GLU A 70 6.85 -13.90 8.00
C GLU A 70 6.22 -13.58 6.63
N GLU A 71 5.78 -14.61 5.88
CA GLU A 71 5.07 -14.42 4.62
C GLU A 71 3.79 -13.57 4.79
N LEU A 72 3.02 -13.84 5.85
CA LEU A 72 1.81 -13.07 6.16
C LEU A 72 2.11 -11.61 6.51
N ILE A 73 3.17 -11.34 7.27
CA ILE A 73 3.60 -9.97 7.62
C ILE A 73 3.94 -9.19 6.34
N ILE A 74 4.71 -9.80 5.44
CA ILE A 74 5.07 -9.17 4.16
C ILE A 74 3.81 -8.87 3.33
N LYS A 75 2.90 -9.83 3.25
CA LYS A 75 1.65 -9.69 2.50
C LYS A 75 0.75 -8.59 3.05
N ILE A 76 0.64 -8.49 4.37
CA ILE A 76 -0.11 -7.43 5.04
C ILE A 76 0.51 -6.06 4.72
N ALA A 77 1.84 -5.92 4.77
CA ALA A 77 2.52 -4.67 4.45
C ALA A 77 2.30 -4.24 2.98
N GLU A 78 2.27 -5.19 2.04
CA GLU A 78 1.90 -4.92 0.64
C GLU A 78 0.47 -4.39 0.52
N LEU A 79 -0.49 -5.05 1.20
CA LEU A 79 -1.90 -4.63 1.19
C LEU A 79 -2.11 -3.26 1.83
N GLU A 80 -1.42 -2.95 2.93
CA GLU A 80 -1.42 -1.62 3.55
C GLU A 80 -0.95 -0.53 2.57
N LYS A 81 0.12 -0.82 1.82
CA LYS A 81 0.63 0.10 0.80
C LYS A 81 -0.36 0.31 -0.35
N GLU A 82 -1.02 -0.74 -0.83
CA GLU A 82 -2.05 -0.62 -1.86
C GLU A 82 -3.26 0.19 -1.34
N LEU A 83 -3.65 -0.03 -0.08
CA LEU A 83 -4.75 0.69 0.55
C LEU A 83 -4.48 2.19 0.65
N LEU A 84 -3.25 2.60 1.00
CA LEU A 84 -2.85 4.03 1.00
C LEU A 84 -3.04 4.68 -0.38
N LEU A 85 -2.76 3.96 -1.47
CA LEU A 85 -2.99 4.45 -2.82
C LEU A 85 -4.50 4.60 -3.13
N ILE A 86 -5.32 3.70 -2.60
CA ILE A 86 -6.78 3.77 -2.73
C ILE A 86 -7.32 4.98 -1.97
N GLU A 87 -6.86 5.23 -0.74
CA GLU A 87 -7.24 6.40 0.06
C GLU A 87 -6.86 7.74 -0.62
N GLU A 88 -5.69 7.79 -1.25
CA GLU A 88 -5.27 8.98 -2.00
C GLU A 88 -6.23 9.25 -3.18
N ARG A 89 -6.60 8.20 -3.91
CA ARG A 89 -7.57 8.30 -5.01
C ARG A 89 -8.96 8.66 -4.51
N ASP A 90 -9.40 8.16 -3.36
CA ASP A 90 -10.68 8.54 -2.76
C ASP A 90 -10.74 10.05 -2.50
N LYS A 91 -9.68 10.64 -1.94
CA LYS A 91 -9.60 12.10 -1.73
C LYS A 91 -9.76 12.89 -3.03
N GLU A 92 -9.13 12.44 -4.11
CA GLU A 92 -9.24 13.07 -5.42
C GLU A 92 -10.66 12.96 -5.98
N LEU A 93 -11.24 11.76 -5.91
CA LEU A 93 -12.59 11.49 -6.40
C LEU A 93 -13.64 12.27 -5.60
N ARG A 94 -13.49 12.42 -4.29
CA ARG A 94 -14.36 13.25 -3.44
C ARG A 94 -14.28 14.71 -3.83
N THR A 95 -13.07 15.21 -4.07
CA THR A 95 -12.86 16.60 -4.55
C THR A 95 -13.57 16.80 -5.90
N TYR A 96 -13.42 15.87 -6.82
CA TYR A 96 -14.10 15.88 -8.12
C TYR A 96 -15.63 15.85 -7.97
N ALA A 97 -16.13 15.00 -7.08
CA ALA A 97 -17.54 14.85 -6.81
C ALA A 97 -18.15 15.97 -5.94
N ALA A 98 -17.34 16.94 -5.49
CA ALA A 98 -17.70 17.97 -4.53
C ALA A 98 -18.34 17.38 -3.24
N ILE A 99 -17.76 16.26 -2.77
CA ILE A 99 -18.11 15.59 -1.51
C ILE A 99 -17.03 15.95 -0.48
N PRO A 100 -17.38 16.28 0.76
CA PRO A 100 -16.39 16.54 1.80
C PRO A 100 -15.50 15.31 2.05
N PRO A 101 -14.23 15.49 2.48
CA PRO A 101 -13.37 14.39 2.85
C PRO A 101 -13.98 13.58 4.02
N LEU A 102 -13.60 12.31 4.13
CA LEU A 102 -13.92 11.52 5.32
C LEU A 102 -13.26 12.16 6.54
N SER A 103 -14.01 12.28 7.64
CA SER A 103 -13.44 12.80 8.90
C SER A 103 -12.43 11.80 9.46
N GLU A 104 -11.39 12.32 10.12
CA GLU A 104 -10.38 11.46 10.77
C GLU A 104 -11.02 10.57 11.83
N ASP A 105 -12.07 11.05 12.53
CA ASP A 105 -12.80 10.23 13.52
C ASP A 105 -13.41 8.96 12.90
N VAL A 106 -13.91 9.03 11.66
CA VAL A 106 -14.47 7.86 10.95
C VAL A 106 -13.36 6.88 10.56
N LYS A 107 -12.19 7.39 10.19
CA LYS A 107 -11.05 6.56 9.79
C LYS A 107 -10.44 5.81 10.98
N THR A 108 -10.41 6.44 12.14
CA THR A 108 -9.79 5.88 13.34
C THR A 108 -10.72 4.96 14.14
N GLN A 109 -12.03 4.94 13.90
CA GLN A 109 -12.99 4.09 14.60
C GLN A 109 -12.74 2.58 14.44
N GLY A 110 -12.01 2.16 13.44
CA GLY A 110 -11.68 0.74 13.21
C GLY A 110 -10.29 0.33 13.71
N THR A 111 -9.46 1.29 14.09
CA THR A 111 -8.12 1.02 14.64
C THR A 111 -8.18 0.96 16.15
N GLY A 112 -8.63 -0.15 16.71
CA GLY A 112 -8.62 -0.41 18.15
C GLY A 112 -7.18 -0.55 18.65
N GLY A 113 -6.62 0.50 19.25
CA GLY A 113 -5.31 0.49 19.87
C GLY A 113 -4.16 0.85 18.94
N SER A 114 -3.05 1.34 19.51
CA SER A 114 -1.79 1.54 18.80
C SER A 114 -1.32 0.18 18.26
N VAL A 115 -1.33 0.01 16.95
CA VAL A 115 -0.74 -1.17 16.30
C VAL A 115 0.77 -1.02 16.45
N GLU A 116 1.34 -1.68 17.47
CA GLU A 116 2.78 -1.88 17.53
C GLU A 116 3.22 -2.64 16.27
N GLU A 117 4.35 -2.25 15.72
CA GLU A 117 4.94 -2.91 14.57
C GLU A 117 5.11 -4.41 14.87
N VAL A 118 4.53 -5.27 14.04
CA VAL A 118 4.62 -6.72 14.22
C VAL A 118 6.08 -7.12 14.07
N SER A 119 6.72 -7.48 15.19
CA SER A 119 8.08 -8.03 15.20
C SER A 119 8.04 -9.48 15.64
N THR A 120 8.85 -10.31 15.03
CA THR A 120 9.00 -11.74 15.37
C THR A 120 10.06 -11.98 16.45
N GLU A 121 10.81 -10.94 16.86
CA GLU A 121 11.85 -11.07 17.87
C GLU A 121 11.23 -11.23 19.27
N ASP A 122 11.56 -12.31 19.95
CA ASP A 122 11.19 -12.65 21.36
C ASP A 122 9.68 -12.75 21.66
N LYS A 123 8.81 -12.98 20.68
CA LYS A 123 7.37 -13.18 20.92
C LYS A 123 6.95 -14.65 20.74
N ASP A 124 6.12 -15.13 21.65
CA ASP A 124 5.43 -16.40 21.51
C ASP A 124 4.56 -16.43 20.24
N ALA A 125 4.55 -17.55 19.51
CA ALA A 125 3.77 -17.74 18.28
C ALA A 125 2.30 -17.33 18.42
N THR A 126 1.72 -17.55 19.60
CA THR A 126 0.35 -17.13 19.92
C THR A 126 0.18 -15.62 19.87
N SER A 127 1.14 -14.84 20.38
CA SER A 127 1.08 -13.38 20.38
C SER A 127 1.22 -12.79 18.97
N ILE A 128 2.03 -13.40 18.13
CA ILE A 128 2.18 -13.03 16.71
C ILE A 128 0.85 -13.26 15.97
N LEU A 129 0.21 -14.39 16.16
CA LEU A 129 -1.08 -14.70 15.54
C LEU A 129 -2.18 -13.72 15.96
N PHE A 130 -2.23 -13.29 17.23
CA PHE A 130 -3.17 -12.28 17.69
C PHE A 130 -2.92 -10.92 16.99
N GLN A 131 -1.67 -10.48 16.92
CA GLN A 131 -1.31 -9.23 16.24
C GLN A 131 -1.66 -9.27 14.74
N LEU A 132 -1.39 -10.40 14.06
CA LEU A 132 -1.76 -10.59 12.66
C LEU A 132 -3.27 -10.53 12.47
N LYS A 133 -4.03 -11.16 13.38
CA LYS A 133 -5.49 -11.12 13.35
C LYS A 133 -6.01 -9.70 13.51
N ASP A 134 -5.52 -8.94 14.50
CA ASP A 134 -5.94 -7.56 14.73
C ASP A 134 -5.61 -6.66 13.53
N LYS A 135 -4.45 -6.86 12.88
CA LYS A 135 -4.10 -6.17 11.65
C LYS A 135 -5.05 -6.51 10.48
N ILE A 136 -5.38 -7.77 10.30
CA ILE A 136 -6.34 -8.22 9.27
C ILE A 136 -7.73 -7.62 9.54
N ASP A 137 -8.18 -7.60 10.79
CA ASP A 137 -9.47 -7.02 11.15
C ASP A 137 -9.49 -5.51 10.87
N SER A 138 -8.42 -4.78 11.19
CA SER A 138 -8.25 -3.36 10.87
C SER A 138 -8.24 -3.10 9.37
N LEU A 139 -7.48 -3.86 8.58
CA LEU A 139 -7.47 -3.77 7.11
C LEU A 139 -8.86 -4.03 6.53
N SER A 140 -9.55 -5.04 7.03
CA SER A 140 -10.91 -5.39 6.57
C SER A 140 -11.89 -4.26 6.84
N TYR A 141 -11.78 -3.59 7.99
CA TYR A 141 -12.57 -2.40 8.30
C TYR A 141 -12.30 -1.27 7.30
N THR A 142 -11.03 -0.94 7.07
CA THR A 142 -10.65 0.14 6.16
C THR A 142 -11.10 -0.14 4.71
N VAL A 143 -10.95 -1.38 4.24
CA VAL A 143 -11.45 -1.80 2.92
C VAL A 143 -12.96 -1.62 2.79
N ASN A 144 -13.73 -1.96 3.84
CA ASN A 144 -15.18 -1.76 3.83
C ASN A 144 -15.54 -0.27 3.83
N LEU A 145 -14.82 0.55 4.60
CA LEU A 145 -14.99 2.00 4.62
C LEU A 145 -14.74 2.61 3.23
N GLU A 146 -13.65 2.22 2.57
CA GLU A 146 -13.32 2.68 1.22
C GLU A 146 -14.37 2.22 0.19
N LYS A 147 -14.88 1.01 0.31
CA LYS A 147 -15.98 0.51 -0.54
C LYS A 147 -17.26 1.33 -0.39
N ASP A 148 -17.63 1.71 0.83
CA ASP A 148 -18.83 2.54 1.08
C ASP A 148 -18.60 3.98 0.60
N SER A 149 -17.38 4.51 0.79
CA SER A 149 -16.97 5.78 0.21
C SER A 149 -17.11 5.78 -1.30
N TYR A 150 -16.58 4.78 -1.97
CA TYR A 150 -16.65 4.64 -3.42
C TYR A 150 -18.08 4.55 -3.93
N ASN A 151 -18.96 3.81 -3.26
CA ASN A 151 -20.39 3.73 -3.59
C ASN A 151 -21.06 5.10 -3.46
N THR A 152 -20.73 5.87 -2.43
CA THR A 152 -21.23 7.23 -2.21
C THR A 152 -20.81 8.17 -3.35
N ILE A 153 -19.53 8.12 -3.73
CA ILE A 153 -18.98 8.90 -4.84
C ILE A 153 -19.66 8.51 -6.15
N PHE A 154 -19.75 7.21 -6.43
CA PHE A 154 -20.36 6.69 -7.66
C PHE A 154 -21.81 7.15 -7.82
N ASN A 155 -22.62 7.01 -6.75
CA ASN A 155 -24.02 7.45 -6.76
C ASN A 155 -24.14 8.96 -6.97
N LYS A 156 -23.26 9.75 -6.36
CA LYS A 156 -23.21 11.20 -6.53
C LYS A 156 -22.85 11.60 -7.96
N ILE A 157 -21.84 10.96 -8.54
CA ILE A 157 -21.43 11.18 -9.93
C ILE A 157 -22.58 10.82 -10.87
N LYS A 158 -23.18 9.65 -10.69
CA LYS A 158 -24.29 9.19 -11.52
C LYS A 158 -25.49 10.13 -11.46
N SER A 159 -25.82 10.63 -10.26
CA SER A 159 -26.95 11.58 -10.10
C SER A 159 -26.69 12.95 -10.73
N ASN A 160 -25.43 13.32 -10.92
CA ASN A 160 -25.02 14.62 -11.44
C ASN A 160 -24.12 14.52 -12.70
N GLU A 161 -24.27 13.48 -13.50
CA GLU A 161 -23.43 13.22 -14.68
C GLU A 161 -23.23 14.46 -15.58
N LYS A 162 -24.31 15.22 -15.80
CA LYS A 162 -24.27 16.46 -16.57
C LYS A 162 -23.38 17.53 -15.91
N MET A 163 -23.38 17.62 -14.58
CA MET A 163 -22.52 18.57 -13.86
C MET A 163 -21.06 18.16 -13.98
N TYR A 164 -20.75 16.88 -13.91
CA TYR A 164 -19.36 16.40 -13.94
C TYR A 164 -18.69 16.51 -15.31
N SER A 165 -19.46 16.52 -16.40
CA SER A 165 -18.89 16.84 -17.71
C SER A 165 -18.31 18.27 -17.77
N HIS A 166 -18.81 19.16 -16.91
CA HIS A 166 -18.42 20.56 -16.83
C HIS A 166 -17.26 20.85 -15.85
N VAL A 167 -16.92 19.91 -14.93
CA VAL A 167 -15.76 20.06 -14.03
C VAL A 167 -14.45 19.96 -14.83
N PRO A 168 -13.47 20.87 -14.64
CA PRO A 168 -12.22 20.88 -15.40
C PRO A 168 -11.24 19.81 -14.91
N SER A 169 -11.47 18.54 -15.24
CA SER A 169 -10.88 17.36 -14.61
C SER A 169 -9.77 16.66 -15.40
N ILE A 170 -9.43 17.15 -16.59
CA ILE A 170 -8.31 16.63 -17.38
C ILE A 170 -7.20 17.68 -17.53
N SER A 171 -5.96 17.24 -17.75
CA SER A 171 -4.87 18.15 -18.10
C SER A 171 -5.15 18.83 -19.45
N PRO A 172 -4.91 20.15 -19.56
CA PRO A 172 -5.08 20.89 -20.82
C PRO A 172 -4.06 20.53 -21.89
N VAL A 173 -2.96 19.90 -21.51
CA VAL A 173 -1.87 19.44 -22.38
C VAL A 173 -1.26 18.17 -21.84
N ASN A 174 -0.67 17.35 -22.71
CA ASN A 174 0.17 16.22 -22.28
C ASN A 174 1.61 16.70 -22.17
N ALA A 175 1.99 17.22 -20.99
CA ALA A 175 3.32 17.79 -20.74
C ALA A 175 3.65 17.79 -19.24
N TYR A 176 4.94 17.95 -18.93
CA TYR A 176 5.40 18.07 -17.55
C TYR A 176 5.00 19.40 -16.92
N LEU A 177 4.72 19.37 -15.63
CA LEU A 177 4.49 20.56 -14.83
C LEU A 177 5.83 21.30 -14.64
N GLY A 178 5.91 22.51 -15.18
CA GLY A 178 7.09 23.38 -15.06
C GLY A 178 7.07 24.24 -13.80
N SER A 179 5.87 24.74 -13.40
CA SER A 179 5.72 25.54 -12.17
C SER A 179 4.31 25.43 -11.59
N GLY A 180 4.25 25.25 -10.27
CA GLY A 180 3.01 25.05 -9.50
C GLY A 180 2.31 26.37 -9.10
N TYR A 181 1.12 26.20 -8.55
CA TYR A 181 0.31 27.26 -7.93
C TYR A 181 0.93 27.69 -6.59
N GLY A 182 0.90 29.00 -6.30
CA GLY A 182 1.35 29.52 -5.02
C GLY A 182 2.33 30.70 -5.13
N TYR A 183 2.81 31.19 -3.99
CA TYR A 183 3.78 32.27 -3.96
C TYR A 183 5.16 31.80 -4.41
N ARG A 184 5.69 32.45 -5.46
CA ARG A 184 7.03 32.19 -6.01
C ARG A 184 7.74 33.46 -6.44
N THR A 185 9.03 33.38 -6.68
CA THR A 185 9.78 34.44 -7.35
C THR A 185 9.40 34.45 -8.83
N ASP A 186 8.96 35.58 -9.33
CA ASP A 186 8.61 35.80 -10.74
C ASP A 186 9.87 35.70 -11.59
N PRO A 187 9.92 34.78 -12.60
CA PRO A 187 11.13 34.57 -13.40
C PRO A 187 11.50 35.75 -14.33
N ILE A 188 10.61 36.75 -14.49
CA ILE A 188 10.83 37.89 -15.40
C ILE A 188 11.43 39.07 -14.62
N ASP A 189 10.92 39.40 -13.43
CA ASP A 189 11.34 40.60 -12.70
C ASP A 189 11.90 40.31 -11.29
N GLY A 190 12.00 39.05 -10.90
CA GLY A 190 12.57 38.62 -9.61
C GLY A 190 11.70 38.92 -8.38
N LYS A 191 10.50 39.49 -8.52
CA LYS A 191 9.63 39.84 -7.39
C LYS A 191 8.83 38.64 -6.92
N ARG A 192 8.60 38.56 -5.61
CA ARG A 192 7.73 37.53 -5.04
C ARG A 192 6.26 37.81 -5.36
N ARG A 193 5.61 36.92 -6.08
CA ARG A 193 4.22 37.04 -6.53
C ARG A 193 3.45 35.74 -6.37
N MET A 194 2.13 35.85 -6.21
CA MET A 194 1.22 34.73 -6.28
C MET A 194 1.07 34.27 -7.72
N HIS A 195 1.49 33.02 -8.00
CA HIS A 195 1.22 32.32 -9.24
C HIS A 195 -0.18 31.70 -9.16
N ARG A 196 -1.11 32.17 -10.00
CA ARG A 196 -2.54 31.85 -9.92
C ARG A 196 -2.94 30.58 -10.66
N GLY A 197 -1.97 29.84 -11.22
CA GLY A 197 -2.24 28.68 -12.03
C GLY A 197 -1.08 27.69 -12.04
N LEU A 198 -1.09 26.84 -13.04
CA LEU A 198 -0.01 25.91 -13.36
C LEU A 198 0.63 26.33 -14.69
N ASP A 199 1.96 26.26 -14.74
CA ASP A 199 2.70 26.43 -15.98
C ASP A 199 3.18 25.05 -16.47
N PHE A 200 2.68 24.60 -17.62
CA PHE A 200 3.12 23.39 -18.27
C PHE A 200 4.24 23.67 -19.26
N ALA A 201 5.35 22.98 -19.13
CA ALA A 201 6.49 23.06 -20.05
C ALA A 201 6.12 22.38 -21.38
N VAL A 202 5.93 23.16 -22.42
CA VAL A 202 5.47 22.70 -23.74
C VAL A 202 6.28 23.32 -24.87
N ASN A 203 6.38 22.62 -25.98
CA ASN A 203 6.93 23.17 -27.21
C ASN A 203 5.93 24.10 -27.86
N LEU A 204 6.44 24.98 -28.76
CA LEU A 204 5.61 25.80 -29.65
C LEU A 204 4.65 24.90 -30.45
N ASN A 205 3.39 25.34 -30.54
CA ASN A 205 2.36 24.69 -31.36
C ASN A 205 1.85 23.32 -30.82
N THR A 206 2.07 23.04 -29.55
CA THR A 206 1.44 21.87 -28.85
C THR A 206 -0.08 22.07 -28.76
N ASN A 207 -0.86 21.00 -28.94
CA ASN A 207 -2.31 21.05 -28.82
C ASN A 207 -2.72 21.40 -27.40
N VAL A 208 -3.65 22.34 -27.24
CA VAL A 208 -4.28 22.72 -25.98
C VAL A 208 -5.75 22.38 -26.07
N VAL A 209 -6.25 21.59 -25.10
CA VAL A 209 -7.64 21.09 -25.07
C VAL A 209 -8.44 21.69 -23.93
N ALA A 210 -9.76 21.74 -24.10
CA ALA A 210 -10.68 22.12 -23.03
C ALA A 210 -10.70 21.07 -21.93
N THR A 211 -10.64 21.52 -20.68
CA THR A 211 -10.57 20.62 -19.51
C THR A 211 -11.93 20.16 -18.99
N GLY A 212 -13.01 20.79 -19.45
CA GLY A 212 -14.42 20.47 -19.17
C GLY A 212 -15.33 21.01 -20.28
N ASP A 213 -16.59 20.53 -20.28
CA ASP A 213 -17.63 21.08 -21.15
C ASP A 213 -17.90 22.55 -20.77
N GLY A 214 -18.22 23.40 -21.73
CA GLY A 214 -18.48 24.80 -21.42
C GLY A 214 -18.71 25.69 -22.64
N VAL A 215 -18.70 26.99 -22.37
CA VAL A 215 -18.85 28.03 -23.40
C VAL A 215 -17.64 28.98 -23.33
N VAL A 216 -17.05 29.23 -24.45
CA VAL A 216 -15.93 30.20 -24.57
C VAL A 216 -16.44 31.63 -24.30
N THR A 217 -15.99 32.25 -23.21
CA THR A 217 -16.37 33.63 -22.84
C THR A 217 -15.42 34.66 -23.44
N LYS A 218 -14.13 34.31 -23.59
CA LYS A 218 -13.11 35.15 -24.21
C LYS A 218 -12.19 34.33 -25.10
N ALA A 219 -11.80 34.88 -26.23
CA ALA A 219 -10.85 34.32 -27.19
C ALA A 219 -10.15 35.49 -27.86
N GLN A 220 -9.11 36.05 -27.21
CA GLN A 220 -8.54 37.34 -27.58
C GLN A 220 -7.07 37.47 -27.15
N TYR A 221 -6.47 38.63 -27.37
CA TYR A 221 -5.14 39.00 -26.87
C TYR A 221 -5.25 39.99 -25.69
N ASP A 222 -4.36 39.80 -24.73
CA ASP A 222 -4.13 40.68 -23.58
C ASP A 222 -2.62 40.83 -23.35
N SER A 223 -2.15 41.97 -22.81
CA SER A 223 -0.72 42.23 -22.63
C SER A 223 -0.06 41.32 -21.60
N GLY A 224 -0.81 40.87 -20.58
CA GLY A 224 -0.33 39.92 -19.55
C GLY A 224 -0.40 38.47 -20.03
N TRP A 225 -1.60 37.99 -20.33
CA TRP A 225 -1.84 36.60 -20.73
C TRP A 225 -1.46 36.29 -22.18
N GLY A 226 -1.15 37.30 -23.01
CA GLY A 226 -0.96 37.10 -24.43
C GLY A 226 -2.26 36.71 -25.15
N ARG A 227 -2.19 35.80 -26.12
CA ARG A 227 -3.37 35.15 -26.67
C ARG A 227 -3.88 34.15 -25.64
N TYR A 228 -5.16 34.31 -25.27
CA TYR A 228 -5.77 33.44 -24.25
C TYR A 228 -7.20 33.09 -24.61
N VAL A 229 -7.63 31.97 -24.05
CA VAL A 229 -9.01 31.51 -24.07
C VAL A 229 -9.51 31.45 -22.63
N LYS A 230 -10.71 31.97 -22.37
CA LYS A 230 -11.44 31.81 -21.11
C LYS A 230 -12.74 31.04 -21.38
N VAL A 231 -12.97 30.02 -20.62
CA VAL A 231 -14.14 29.13 -20.73
C VAL A 231 -14.95 29.23 -19.44
N ASP A 232 -16.24 29.46 -19.56
CA ASP A 232 -17.23 29.26 -18.51
C ASP A 232 -17.81 27.87 -18.64
N HIS A 233 -17.57 27.04 -17.63
CA HIS A 233 -18.05 25.66 -17.57
C HIS A 233 -19.42 25.54 -16.88
N GLY A 234 -19.99 26.68 -16.41
CA GLY A 234 -21.16 26.62 -15.54
C GLY A 234 -20.82 26.11 -14.13
N TYR A 235 -21.83 25.93 -13.29
CA TYR A 235 -21.68 25.45 -11.91
C TYR A 235 -20.62 26.21 -11.10
N GLY A 236 -20.24 27.43 -11.50
CA GLY A 236 -19.23 28.29 -10.87
C GLY A 236 -17.79 28.00 -11.32
N TYR A 237 -17.55 27.13 -12.26
CA TYR A 237 -16.21 26.85 -12.80
C TYR A 237 -15.90 27.72 -14.02
N GLU A 238 -14.72 28.31 -14.01
CA GLU A 238 -14.12 29.00 -15.17
C GLU A 238 -12.66 28.55 -15.31
N THR A 239 -12.16 28.45 -16.54
CA THR A 239 -10.75 28.17 -16.80
C THR A 239 -10.14 29.19 -17.76
N ILE A 240 -8.83 29.42 -17.61
CA ILE A 240 -8.03 30.32 -18.46
C ILE A 240 -6.86 29.52 -19.02
N TYR A 241 -6.65 29.65 -20.34
CA TYR A 241 -5.56 29.07 -21.12
C TYR A 241 -4.79 30.18 -21.76
N ALA A 242 -3.59 30.49 -21.28
CA ALA A 242 -2.83 31.67 -21.68
C ALA A 242 -1.52 31.36 -22.43
N HIS A 243 -0.86 32.39 -22.91
CA HIS A 243 0.39 32.37 -23.70
C HIS A 243 0.30 31.55 -24.98
N LEU A 244 -0.91 31.47 -25.57
CA LEU A 244 -1.15 30.68 -26.78
C LEU A 244 -0.43 31.30 -28.00
N TYR A 245 0.05 30.44 -28.91
CA TYR A 245 0.50 30.80 -30.23
C TYR A 245 -0.70 31.06 -31.15
N LYS A 246 -1.70 30.20 -31.13
CA LYS A 246 -2.90 30.29 -31.95
C LYS A 246 -4.15 29.86 -31.21
N ILE A 247 -5.20 30.69 -31.30
CA ILE A 247 -6.54 30.36 -30.80
C ILE A 247 -7.30 29.62 -31.90
N LYS A 248 -8.03 28.55 -31.58
CA LYS A 248 -8.80 27.70 -32.48
C LYS A 248 -10.32 27.79 -32.31
N VAL A 249 -10.78 28.54 -31.32
CA VAL A 249 -12.18 28.73 -30.94
C VAL A 249 -12.54 30.20 -30.95
N LYS A 250 -13.84 30.51 -30.93
CA LYS A 250 -14.36 31.89 -30.89
C LYS A 250 -15.27 32.09 -29.67
N LYS A 251 -15.42 33.33 -29.21
CA LYS A 251 -16.36 33.71 -28.15
C LYS A 251 -17.78 33.23 -28.50
N GLY A 252 -18.47 32.67 -27.51
CA GLY A 252 -19.80 32.06 -27.63
C GLY A 252 -19.81 30.62 -28.15
N GLN A 253 -18.68 30.06 -28.54
CA GLN A 253 -18.61 28.66 -28.99
C GLN A 253 -18.82 27.71 -27.80
N LYS A 254 -19.74 26.73 -27.96
CA LYS A 254 -19.88 25.59 -27.07
C LYS A 254 -18.77 24.59 -27.37
N ILE A 255 -18.13 24.10 -26.34
CA ILE A 255 -17.03 23.12 -26.39
C ILE A 255 -17.27 21.98 -25.43
N LYS A 256 -16.74 20.83 -25.76
CA LYS A 256 -16.72 19.65 -24.89
C LYS A 256 -15.32 19.44 -24.32
N ARG A 257 -15.26 18.74 -23.20
CA ARG A 257 -14.00 18.26 -22.63
C ARG A 257 -13.20 17.52 -23.68
N GLY A 258 -11.92 17.86 -23.83
CA GLY A 258 -11.04 17.29 -24.86
C GLY A 258 -11.04 18.02 -26.21
N ASP A 259 -11.95 18.97 -26.47
CA ASP A 259 -11.97 19.73 -27.70
C ASP A 259 -10.71 20.60 -27.83
N LEU A 260 -10.15 20.66 -29.05
CA LEU A 260 -9.00 21.50 -29.35
C LEU A 260 -9.40 22.99 -29.31
N ILE A 261 -8.84 23.74 -28.36
CA ILE A 261 -9.14 25.17 -28.20
C ILE A 261 -8.03 26.10 -28.67
N GLY A 262 -6.80 25.60 -28.78
CA GLY A 262 -5.66 26.41 -29.20
C GLY A 262 -4.39 25.62 -29.35
N LYS A 263 -3.32 26.37 -29.59
CA LYS A 263 -1.93 25.89 -29.68
C LYS A 263 -1.06 26.69 -28.72
N SER A 264 -0.21 26.00 -27.98
CA SER A 264 0.72 26.64 -27.03
C SER A 264 1.76 27.54 -27.69
N GLY A 265 2.26 28.51 -26.93
CA GLY A 265 3.28 29.44 -27.40
C GLY A 265 4.01 30.15 -26.25
N ASN A 266 4.32 31.44 -26.49
CA ASN A 266 4.95 32.34 -25.54
C ASN A 266 4.48 33.79 -25.71
N SER A 267 3.23 34.00 -26.12
CA SER A 267 2.68 35.35 -26.33
C SER A 267 2.41 36.07 -25.01
N GLY A 268 2.45 37.39 -25.03
CA GLY A 268 2.26 38.20 -23.80
C GLY A 268 3.47 38.20 -22.86
N ARG A 269 3.23 38.25 -21.56
CA ARG A 269 4.29 38.25 -20.53
C ARG A 269 4.70 36.82 -20.16
N ALA A 270 5.52 36.20 -20.99
CA ALA A 270 5.99 34.84 -20.82
C ALA A 270 7.52 34.76 -20.82
N ALA A 271 8.13 34.01 -19.91
CA ALA A 271 9.59 33.80 -19.83
C ALA A 271 10.12 32.78 -20.85
N GLY A 272 9.24 32.03 -21.51
CA GLY A 272 9.59 30.98 -22.48
C GLY A 272 8.34 30.28 -22.98
N PHE A 273 8.51 29.22 -23.77
CA PHE A 273 7.37 28.41 -24.23
C PHE A 273 6.75 27.63 -23.09
N HIS A 274 5.51 27.98 -22.73
CA HIS A 274 4.71 27.27 -21.75
C HIS A 274 3.21 27.52 -21.96
N LEU A 275 2.37 26.68 -21.39
CA LEU A 275 0.95 26.94 -21.20
C LEU A 275 0.72 27.36 -19.77
N HIS A 276 0.23 28.58 -19.56
CA HIS A 276 -0.30 28.98 -18.24
C HIS A 276 -1.79 28.61 -18.18
N TYR A 277 -2.17 27.89 -17.12
CA TYR A 277 -3.53 27.36 -16.93
C TYR A 277 -4.05 27.70 -15.54
N GLU A 278 -5.24 28.33 -15.47
CA GLU A 278 -5.92 28.66 -14.22
C GLU A 278 -7.28 27.96 -14.11
N VAL A 279 -7.65 27.60 -12.89
CA VAL A 279 -9.01 27.19 -12.51
C VAL A 279 -9.56 28.18 -11.51
N HIS A 280 -10.78 28.65 -11.77
CA HIS A 280 -11.54 29.51 -10.88
C HIS A 280 -12.82 28.79 -10.46
N LYS A 281 -13.12 28.79 -9.16
CA LYS A 281 -14.38 28.30 -8.61
C LYS A 281 -15.09 29.42 -7.86
N ASN A 282 -16.32 29.71 -8.25
CA ASN A 282 -17.11 30.80 -7.67
C ASN A 282 -16.33 32.15 -7.63
N LYS A 283 -15.65 32.50 -8.73
CA LYS A 283 -14.80 33.69 -8.91
C LYS A 283 -13.52 33.70 -8.05
N LYS A 284 -13.21 32.65 -7.30
CA LYS A 284 -11.94 32.50 -6.57
C LYS A 284 -11.00 31.63 -7.36
N VAL A 285 -9.74 32.03 -7.43
CA VAL A 285 -8.68 31.25 -8.05
C VAL A 285 -8.36 30.06 -7.15
N GLU A 286 -8.31 28.88 -7.67
CA GLU A 286 -7.95 27.66 -6.96
C GLU A 286 -6.74 26.98 -7.60
N ASP A 287 -6.08 26.11 -6.84
CA ASP A 287 -4.98 25.28 -7.34
C ASP A 287 -5.51 24.27 -8.37
N PRO A 288 -5.13 24.38 -9.65
CA PRO A 288 -5.63 23.48 -10.69
C PRO A 288 -5.22 22.02 -10.48
N ALA A 289 -4.11 21.74 -9.76
CA ALA A 289 -3.65 20.38 -9.49
C ALA A 289 -4.68 19.55 -8.72
N LYS A 290 -5.55 20.19 -7.93
CA LYS A 290 -6.62 19.53 -7.17
C LYS A 290 -7.74 18.95 -8.04
N TYR A 291 -7.79 19.33 -9.31
CA TYR A 291 -8.84 18.92 -10.25
C TYR A 291 -8.43 17.79 -11.18
N PHE A 292 -7.13 17.52 -11.31
CA PHE A 292 -6.65 16.45 -12.18
C PHE A 292 -6.64 15.11 -11.48
N PHE A 293 -7.03 14.06 -12.19
CA PHE A 293 -6.75 12.70 -11.72
C PHE A 293 -5.26 12.39 -11.88
N THR A 294 -4.64 11.78 -10.88
CA THR A 294 -3.19 11.50 -10.79
C THR A 294 -2.60 10.71 -11.96
N GLY A 295 -3.42 10.15 -12.84
CA GLY A 295 -2.95 9.52 -14.08
C GLY A 295 -2.59 10.48 -15.22
N TYR A 296 -2.85 11.78 -15.08
CA TYR A 296 -2.70 12.78 -16.17
C TYR A 296 -1.64 13.85 -15.90
N ILE A 297 -1.00 13.84 -14.74
CA ILE A 297 0.17 14.69 -14.46
C ILE A 297 1.40 13.80 -14.55
N LYS A 298 2.15 13.96 -15.63
CA LYS A 298 3.49 13.36 -15.77
C LYS A 298 4.55 14.32 -15.28
#